data_7b3f1a287417dffe2be85735bcf34498
#
_entry.id   7b3f1a287417dffe2be85735bcf34498
#
_cell.length_a   1.000
_cell.length_b   1.000
_cell.length_c   1.000
_cell.angle_alpha   90.00
_cell.angle_beta   90.00
_cell.angle_gamma   90.00
#
_symmetry.space_group_name_H-M   'P 1'
#
loop_
_entity.id
_entity.type
_entity.pdbx_description
1 polymer ?
#
loop_
_entity_poly.entity_id
_entity_poly.type
_entity_poly.pdbx_seq_one_letter_code
_entity_poly.pdbx_strand_id
1 'polypeptide(L)'
;MILVHRLRGEPMFLNPDLIEFIESTPDTVITLADGRKLVVADAPEEVIERARQYRASVIVASDELRQQQSHTPHLTLLPGSNEQQ
;
A
#
# COMPACT_ATOMS: atom_id res chain seq x y z
N MET A 1 -0.66 -4.76 -0.88
CA MET A 1 -1.96 -5.49 -0.86
C MET A 1 -2.50 -5.57 0.56
N ILE A 2 -3.79 -5.37 0.72
CA ILE A 2 -4.44 -5.53 2.01
C ILE A 2 -5.48 -6.64 1.91
N LEU A 3 -5.73 -7.30 3.02
CA LEU A 3 -6.71 -8.38 3.11
C LEU A 3 -8.08 -7.80 3.40
N VAL A 4 -9.07 -8.18 2.61
CA VAL A 4 -10.48 -7.91 2.88
C VAL A 4 -11.27 -9.18 2.63
N HIS A 5 -12.52 -9.21 3.06
CA HIS A 5 -13.35 -10.41 2.96
C HIS A 5 -14.64 -10.07 2.23
N ARG A 6 -15.05 -10.94 1.30
CA ARG A 6 -16.35 -10.82 0.68
C ARG A 6 -17.42 -11.07 1.72
N LEU A 7 -18.66 -10.71 1.39
CA LEU A 7 -19.75 -10.87 2.36
C LEU A 7 -19.90 -12.30 2.87
N ARG A 8 -19.49 -13.28 2.09
CA ARG A 8 -19.54 -14.70 2.49
C ARG A 8 -18.33 -15.13 3.30
N GLY A 9 -17.39 -14.22 3.58
CA GLY A 9 -16.21 -14.52 4.37
C GLY A 9 -15.00 -14.94 3.56
N GLU A 10 -15.10 -15.04 2.25
CA GLU A 10 -13.99 -15.44 1.40
C GLU A 10 -12.93 -14.32 1.40
N PRO A 11 -11.66 -14.68 1.65
CA PRO A 11 -10.60 -13.65 1.64
C PRO A 11 -10.26 -13.22 0.23
N MET A 12 -9.90 -11.95 0.08
CA MET A 12 -9.33 -11.44 -1.15
C MET A 12 -8.32 -10.36 -0.82
N PHE A 13 -7.37 -10.17 -1.73
CA PHE A 13 -6.35 -9.14 -1.55
C PHE A 13 -6.60 -8.01 -2.52
N LEU A 14 -6.45 -6.80 -2.02
CA LEU A 14 -6.77 -5.58 -2.74
C LEU A 14 -5.61 -4.63 -2.68
N ASN A 15 -5.29 -3.99 -3.81
CA ASN A 15 -4.31 -2.92 -3.84
C ASN A 15 -4.95 -1.65 -3.28
N PRO A 16 -4.53 -1.18 -2.09
CA PRO A 16 -5.18 -0.02 -1.48
C PRO A 16 -4.98 1.27 -2.28
N ASP A 17 -3.98 1.33 -3.14
CA ASP A 17 -3.75 2.52 -3.97
C ASP A 17 -4.82 2.70 -5.03
N LEU A 18 -5.63 1.67 -5.30
CA LEU A 18 -6.74 1.75 -6.25
C LEU A 18 -8.05 2.19 -5.61
N ILE A 19 -8.08 2.35 -4.29
CA ILE A 19 -9.31 2.74 -3.59
C ILE A 19 -9.54 4.22 -3.78
N GLU A 20 -10.70 4.58 -4.29
CA GLU A 20 -11.08 5.98 -4.46
C GLU A 20 -11.90 6.46 -3.27
N PHE A 21 -12.93 5.71 -2.88
CA PHE A 21 -13.67 6.02 -1.67
C PHE A 21 -14.36 4.77 -1.13
N ILE A 22 -14.75 4.85 0.14
CA ILE A 22 -15.38 3.77 0.88
C ILE A 22 -16.67 4.28 1.48
N GLU A 23 -17.75 3.54 1.28
CA GLU A 23 -19.07 3.84 1.84
C GLU A 23 -19.45 2.72 2.79
N SER A 24 -20.29 3.03 3.78
CA SER A 24 -20.56 2.08 4.86
C SER A 24 -22.05 1.82 5.13
N THR A 25 -22.96 2.24 4.26
CA THR A 25 -24.39 2.10 4.51
C THR A 25 -25.09 1.43 3.33
N PRO A 26 -25.73 0.26 3.52
CA PRO A 26 -25.73 -0.56 4.73
C PRO A 26 -24.48 -1.42 4.90
N ASP A 27 -23.78 -1.73 3.81
CA ASP A 27 -22.57 -2.54 3.81
C ASP A 27 -21.38 -1.69 3.45
N THR A 28 -20.18 -2.20 3.73
CA THR A 28 -18.95 -1.55 3.30
C THR A 28 -18.79 -1.75 1.81
N VAL A 29 -18.81 -0.66 1.05
CA VAL A 29 -18.62 -0.67 -0.40
C VAL A 29 -17.37 0.11 -0.73
N ILE A 30 -16.43 -0.55 -1.38
CA ILE A 30 -15.17 0.06 -1.80
C ILE A 30 -15.27 0.35 -3.30
N THR A 31 -15.14 1.62 -3.67
CA THR A 31 -15.13 2.02 -5.07
C THR A 31 -13.68 2.21 -5.52
N LEU A 32 -13.32 1.53 -6.57
CA LEU A 32 -11.98 1.57 -7.14
C LEU A 32 -11.86 2.68 -8.18
N ALA A 33 -10.62 3.05 -8.48
CA ALA A 33 -10.34 4.14 -9.42
C ALA A 33 -10.93 3.92 -10.82
N ASP A 34 -11.09 2.65 -11.21
CA ASP A 34 -11.70 2.31 -12.52
C ASP A 34 -13.22 2.25 -12.47
N GLY A 35 -13.83 2.59 -11.34
CA GLY A 35 -15.29 2.62 -11.18
C GLY A 35 -15.89 1.33 -10.66
N ARG A 36 -15.11 0.26 -10.52
CA ARG A 36 -15.63 -1.00 -9.98
C ARG A 36 -15.94 -0.84 -8.49
N LYS A 37 -16.96 -1.55 -8.04
CA LYS A 37 -17.37 -1.52 -6.65
C LYS A 37 -17.25 -2.92 -6.05
N LEU A 38 -16.71 -2.96 -4.84
CA LEU A 38 -16.55 -4.21 -4.09
C LEU A 38 -17.31 -4.09 -2.79
N VAL A 39 -18.17 -5.08 -2.51
CA VAL A 39 -18.89 -5.13 -1.23
C VAL A 39 -18.13 -6.11 -0.34
N VAL A 40 -17.72 -5.64 0.84
CA VAL A 40 -16.90 -6.44 1.74
C VAL A 40 -17.55 -6.53 3.11
N ALA A 41 -17.18 -7.58 3.85
CA ALA A 41 -17.70 -7.82 5.19
C ALA A 41 -16.95 -7.03 6.26
N ASP A 42 -15.73 -6.58 5.95
CA ASP A 42 -14.90 -5.84 6.89
C ASP A 42 -15.50 -4.47 7.16
N ALA A 43 -15.35 -3.98 8.38
CA ALA A 43 -15.79 -2.63 8.72
C ALA A 43 -14.94 -1.61 7.96
N PRO A 44 -15.52 -0.44 7.57
CA PRO A 44 -14.75 0.55 6.83
C PRO A 44 -13.53 1.03 7.60
N GLU A 45 -13.63 1.14 8.92
CA GLU A 45 -12.50 1.55 9.76
C GLU A 45 -11.35 0.55 9.67
N GLU A 46 -11.66 -0.74 9.57
CA GLU A 46 -10.64 -1.77 9.43
C GLU A 46 -9.93 -1.67 8.09
N VAL A 47 -10.69 -1.41 7.03
CA VAL A 47 -10.11 -1.26 5.70
C VAL A 47 -9.19 -0.05 5.66
N ILE A 48 -9.64 1.06 6.23
CA ILE A 48 -8.86 2.30 6.28
C ILE A 48 -7.57 2.08 7.06
N GLU A 49 -7.66 1.38 8.20
CA GLU A 49 -6.48 1.13 9.03
C GLU A 49 -5.48 0.22 8.32
N ARG A 50 -5.96 -0.81 7.62
CA ARG A 50 -5.08 -1.70 6.85
C ARG A 50 -4.39 -0.94 5.72
N ALA A 51 -5.10 -0.05 5.05
CA ALA A 51 -4.53 0.77 3.99
C ALA A 51 -3.46 1.71 4.55
N ARG A 52 -3.72 2.29 5.72
CA ARG A 52 -2.77 3.17 6.38
C ARG A 52 -1.51 2.42 6.77
N GLN A 53 -1.65 1.23 7.34
CA GLN A 53 -0.51 0.40 7.73
C GLN A 53 0.30 -0.04 6.52
N TYR A 54 -0.37 -0.36 5.43
CA TYR A 54 0.31 -0.73 4.19
C TYR A 54 1.17 0.44 3.69
N ARG A 55 0.62 1.64 3.67
CA ARG A 55 1.34 2.82 3.20
C ARG A 55 2.54 3.13 4.09
N ALA A 56 2.38 3.05 5.40
CA ALA A 56 3.46 3.26 6.34
C ALA A 56 4.58 2.22 6.12
N SER A 57 4.20 0.97 5.88
CA SER A 57 5.14 -0.12 5.62
C SER A 57 5.97 0.15 4.36
N VAL A 58 5.34 0.63 3.30
CA VAL A 58 6.02 0.97 2.05
C VAL A 58 7.01 2.12 2.27
N ILE A 59 6.63 3.13 3.03
CA ILE A 59 7.50 4.28 3.34
C ILE A 59 8.72 3.82 4.12
N VAL A 60 8.54 2.97 5.13
CA VAL A 60 9.65 2.45 5.94
C VAL A 60 10.60 1.64 5.06
N ALA A 61 10.09 0.76 4.22
CA ALA A 61 10.92 -0.03 3.32
C ALA A 61 11.72 0.85 2.37
N SER A 62 11.11 1.92 1.85
CA SER A 62 11.79 2.87 0.98
C SER A 62 12.93 3.58 1.70
N ASP A 63 12.72 3.99 2.95
CA ASP A 63 13.75 4.64 3.76
C ASP A 63 14.90 3.68 4.04
N GLU A 64 14.62 2.43 4.34
CA GLU A 64 15.64 1.42 4.58
C GLU A 64 16.52 1.22 3.33
N LEU A 65 15.90 1.18 2.16
CA LEU A 65 16.64 1.05 0.92
C LEU A 65 17.57 2.25 0.68
N ARG A 66 17.10 3.44 0.95
CA ARG A 66 17.94 4.64 0.81
C ARG A 66 19.13 4.60 1.78
N GLN A 67 18.91 4.15 2.99
CA GLN A 67 20.01 4.02 3.97
C GLN A 67 21.04 3.01 3.51
N GLN A 68 20.59 1.88 2.95
CA GLN A 68 21.52 0.89 2.42
C GLN A 68 22.34 1.45 1.27
N GLN A 69 21.71 2.20 0.38
CA GLN A 69 22.41 2.81 -0.75
C GLN A 69 23.44 3.82 -0.28
N SER A 70 23.12 4.62 0.72
CA SER A 70 24.07 5.62 1.22
C SER A 70 25.24 5.00 1.96
N HIS A 71 25.13 3.76 2.42
CA HIS A 71 26.24 3.04 3.05
C HIS A 71 27.11 2.27 2.05
N THR A 72 26.69 2.13 0.79
CA THR A 72 27.46 1.46 -0.26
C THR A 72 28.57 2.39 -0.73
N PRO A 73 29.86 2.01 -0.55
CA PRO A 73 30.98 2.88 -0.95
C PRO A 73 31.15 3.02 -2.44
N HIS A 74 31.00 2.95 -2.40
CA HIS A 74 31.17 3.03 -3.29
C HIS A 74 31.23 3.50 -4.12
N LEU A 75 31.20 3.61 -4.02
CA LEU A 75 30.97 3.96 -4.55
C LEU A 75 31.28 4.69 -5.24
N THR A 76 31.51 4.84 -4.93
CA THR A 76 31.67 5.39 -5.34
C THR A 76 32.09 6.02 -6.10
N LEU A 77 32.39 6.15 -5.96
CA LEU A 77 32.63 6.59 -6.51
C LEU A 77 32.90 7.07 -7.30
N LEU A 78 33.05 7.14 -7.31
CA LEU A 78 33.21 7.45 -7.91
C LEU A 78 33.46 8.08 -8.58
N PRO A 79 33.72 8.34 -8.78
CA PRO A 79 33.69 8.77 -9.33
C PRO A 79 33.59 9.06 -10.11
N GLY A 80 33.55 9.30 -9.93
CA GLY A 80 33.35 9.33 -10.42
C GLY A 80 32.80 9.62 -10.69
N SER A 81 32.77 9.56 -10.51
CA SER A 81 32.19 9.44 -10.60
C SER A 81 31.40 9.65 -10.50
N ASN A 82 31.33 9.76 -10.44
CA ASN A 82 30.68 9.56 -10.30
C ASN A 82 29.84 9.56 -10.13
N GLU A 83 29.44 9.55 -9.95
CA GLU A 83 28.81 9.11 -9.65
C GLU A 83 27.92 8.96 -9.38
N GLN A 84 27.97 9.15 -9.36
CA GLN A 84 27.31 8.71 -8.94
C GLN A 84 26.63 8.60 -8.77
N GLN A 85 26.72 8.90 -8.62
CA GLN A 85 26.26 8.50 -8.21
C GLN A 85 25.83 8.27 -8.30
#